data_13cc00f03814c0767edfd9103c06155c
#
_entry.id   13cc00f03814c0767edfd9103c06155c
#
_cell.length_a   1.000
_cell.length_b   1.000
_cell.length_c   1.000
_cell.angle_alpha   90.00
_cell.angle_beta   90.00
_cell.angle_gamma   90.00
#
_symmetry.space_group_name_H-M   'P 1'
#
loop_
_entity.id
_entity.type
_entity.pdbx_description
1 polymer ?
#
loop_
_entity_poly.entity_id
_entity_poly.type
_entity_poly.pdbx_seq_one_letter_code
_entity_poly.pdbx_strand_id
1 'polypeptide(L)'
;PSSPEVLEELKLIDGVRTRAALIEEFGEDTVVEAADYAAVDAASLGFDPRATFALIYGSGTIQTGHGSMSRTGQPVFASESAIEALEDAAEDDAIRAIVLRIDSPGGGAFPSEQIWQAIRQARKKKPIVASFSDYAASGGYYLASATDAIVAQPGTLTGSIGVFAVRPSLHGLFERFGVNIATLDRAPHAEINLMMPELSPDTRDWLQADVDDT
;
A
#
# COMPACT_ATOMS: atom_id res chain seq x y z
N PRO A 1 -20.23 23.28 3.20
CA PRO A 1 -19.97 23.03 1.78
C PRO A 1 -20.01 24.37 1.09
N SER A 2 -18.91 24.73 0.46
CA SER A 2 -18.79 25.99 -0.27
C SER A 2 -19.61 25.86 -1.57
N SER A 3 -20.42 26.86 -1.90
CA SER A 3 -21.12 26.86 -3.19
C SER A 3 -20.11 27.01 -4.34
N PRO A 4 -20.46 26.58 -5.57
CA PRO A 4 -19.58 26.74 -6.73
C PRO A 4 -19.12 28.19 -6.94
N GLU A 5 -19.99 29.17 -6.67
CA GLU A 5 -19.70 30.61 -6.79
C GLU A 5 -18.57 31.03 -5.84
N VAL A 6 -18.58 30.53 -4.60
CA VAL A 6 -17.52 30.80 -3.61
C VAL A 6 -16.18 30.17 -4.07
N LEU A 7 -16.22 28.99 -4.68
CA LEU A 7 -15.00 28.36 -5.18
C LEU A 7 -14.40 29.12 -6.36
N GLU A 8 -15.25 29.71 -7.22
CA GLU A 8 -14.83 30.57 -8.33
C GLU A 8 -14.25 31.90 -7.82
N GLU A 9 -14.88 32.55 -6.83
CA GLU A 9 -14.36 33.77 -6.18
C GLU A 9 -12.99 33.53 -5.53
N LEU A 10 -12.79 32.36 -4.90
CA LEU A 10 -11.53 31.95 -4.30
C LEU A 10 -10.48 31.46 -5.33
N LYS A 11 -10.82 31.46 -6.63
CA LYS A 11 -9.97 30.96 -7.72
C LYS A 11 -9.50 29.52 -7.55
N LEU A 12 -10.32 28.71 -6.91
CA LEU A 12 -10.10 27.27 -6.77
C LEU A 12 -10.64 26.48 -7.98
N ILE A 13 -11.56 27.09 -8.72
CA ILE A 13 -12.07 26.62 -10.01
C ILE A 13 -12.18 27.82 -10.96
N ASP A 14 -12.10 27.60 -12.26
CA ASP A 14 -12.20 28.63 -13.29
C ASP A 14 -13.66 28.98 -13.65
N GLY A 15 -14.59 28.13 -13.28
CA GLY A 15 -16.01 28.30 -13.51
C GLY A 15 -16.79 26.99 -13.48
N VAL A 16 -18.09 27.11 -13.48
CA VAL A 16 -19.02 25.96 -13.57
C VAL A 16 -19.67 25.96 -14.95
N ARG A 17 -19.49 24.87 -15.67
CA ARG A 17 -20.06 24.66 -17.00
C ARG A 17 -20.78 23.32 -17.05
N THR A 18 -21.86 23.25 -17.77
CA THR A 18 -22.47 21.97 -18.14
C THR A 18 -21.67 21.31 -19.27
N ARG A 19 -21.75 19.98 -19.39
CA ARG A 19 -21.12 19.28 -20.52
C ARG A 19 -21.59 19.83 -21.86
N ALA A 20 -22.89 20.15 -21.97
CA ALA A 20 -23.45 20.72 -23.17
C ALA A 20 -22.85 22.11 -23.55
N ALA A 21 -22.65 22.98 -22.53
CA ALA A 21 -22.00 24.26 -22.72
C ALA A 21 -20.54 24.14 -23.15
N LEU A 22 -19.82 23.16 -22.62
CA LEU A 22 -18.44 22.89 -23.04
C LEU A 22 -18.37 22.36 -24.47
N ILE A 23 -19.30 21.50 -24.89
CA ILE A 23 -19.38 21.01 -26.27
C ILE A 23 -19.71 22.17 -27.22
N GLU A 24 -20.63 23.06 -26.84
CA GLU A 24 -20.99 24.24 -27.64
C GLU A 24 -19.79 25.20 -27.78
N GLU A 25 -19.01 25.39 -26.71
CA GLU A 25 -17.83 26.26 -26.68
C GLU A 25 -16.67 25.74 -27.53
N PHE A 26 -16.37 24.45 -27.41
CA PHE A 26 -15.20 23.84 -28.05
C PHE A 26 -15.51 23.14 -29.37
N GLY A 27 -16.78 22.88 -29.67
CA GLY A 27 -17.23 22.12 -30.84
C GLY A 27 -17.26 20.61 -30.58
N GLU A 28 -18.26 19.94 -31.11
CA GLU A 28 -18.50 18.51 -30.91
C GLU A 28 -17.34 17.65 -31.44
N ASP A 29 -16.72 18.07 -32.55
CA ASP A 29 -15.59 17.37 -33.19
C ASP A 29 -14.27 17.49 -32.42
N THR A 30 -14.20 18.35 -31.40
CA THR A 30 -13.01 18.54 -30.57
C THR A 30 -13.09 17.82 -29.21
N VAL A 31 -14.26 17.25 -28.89
CA VAL A 31 -14.49 16.52 -27.65
C VAL A 31 -14.30 15.03 -27.88
N VAL A 32 -13.34 14.45 -27.20
CA VAL A 32 -13.05 13.01 -27.26
C VAL A 32 -13.42 12.37 -25.93
N GLU A 33 -14.12 11.25 -25.95
CA GLU A 33 -14.41 10.49 -24.75
C GLU A 33 -13.10 9.95 -24.14
N ALA A 34 -13.01 9.92 -22.80
CA ALA A 34 -11.78 9.51 -22.11
C ALA A 34 -11.34 8.08 -22.45
N ALA A 35 -12.30 7.19 -22.74
CA ALA A 35 -12.02 5.81 -23.15
C ALA A 35 -11.38 5.76 -24.55
N ASP A 36 -11.87 6.57 -25.49
CA ASP A 36 -11.33 6.65 -26.85
C ASP A 36 -9.95 7.28 -26.84
N TYR A 37 -9.75 8.34 -26.02
CA TYR A 37 -8.44 8.96 -25.85
C TYR A 37 -7.43 7.97 -25.26
N ALA A 38 -7.82 7.18 -24.26
CA ALA A 38 -6.96 6.17 -23.63
C ALA A 38 -6.65 4.98 -24.56
N ALA A 39 -7.51 4.74 -25.57
CA ALA A 39 -7.33 3.66 -26.53
C ALA A 39 -6.44 4.03 -27.73
N VAL A 40 -6.05 5.31 -27.85
CA VAL A 40 -5.17 5.77 -28.94
C VAL A 40 -3.78 5.17 -28.76
N ASP A 41 -3.33 4.42 -29.74
CA ASP A 41 -1.95 3.93 -29.79
C ASP A 41 -0.98 5.10 -29.99
N ALA A 42 -0.11 5.31 -29.01
CA ALA A 42 0.88 6.37 -29.05
C ALA A 42 1.79 6.30 -30.29
N ALA A 43 2.06 5.11 -30.80
CA ALA A 43 2.85 4.92 -32.02
C ALA A 43 2.13 5.45 -33.27
N SER A 44 0.79 5.39 -33.30
CA SER A 44 -0.02 5.95 -34.40
C SER A 44 0.08 7.47 -34.51
N LEU A 45 0.46 8.14 -33.43
CA LEU A 45 0.67 9.60 -33.35
C LEU A 45 2.13 10.02 -33.54
N GLY A 46 3.01 9.06 -33.92
CA GLY A 46 4.43 9.30 -34.10
C GLY A 46 5.25 9.34 -32.79
N PHE A 47 4.63 8.97 -31.68
CA PHE A 47 5.35 8.73 -30.44
C PHE A 47 5.91 7.30 -30.52
N ASP A 48 7.20 7.18 -30.76
CA ASP A 48 7.90 5.91 -30.61
C ASP A 48 8.18 5.67 -29.11
N PRO A 49 7.50 4.73 -28.45
CA PRO A 49 7.80 4.41 -27.06
C PRO A 49 9.20 3.80 -26.99
N ARG A 50 10.20 4.65 -26.73
CA ARG A 50 11.61 4.22 -26.63
C ARG A 50 11.88 3.34 -25.43
N ALA A 51 10.95 3.23 -24.49
CA ALA A 51 11.05 2.37 -23.32
C ALA A 51 9.68 2.02 -22.77
N THR A 52 9.49 0.74 -22.43
CA THR A 52 8.33 0.25 -21.71
C THR A 52 8.69 0.14 -20.23
N PHE A 53 7.80 0.61 -19.35
CA PHE A 53 7.96 0.53 -17.91
C PHE A 53 6.84 -0.31 -17.32
N ALA A 54 7.17 -1.15 -16.35
CA ALA A 54 6.16 -1.81 -15.53
C ALA A 54 5.72 -0.85 -14.42
N LEU A 55 4.40 -0.68 -14.26
CA LEU A 55 3.80 0.05 -13.15
C LEU A 55 3.09 -0.95 -12.25
N ILE A 56 3.67 -1.21 -11.08
CA ILE A 56 3.14 -2.15 -10.10
C ILE A 56 2.51 -1.34 -8.96
N TYR A 57 1.25 -1.63 -8.65
CA TYR A 57 0.53 -0.97 -7.55
C TYR A 57 0.56 -1.81 -6.30
N GLY A 58 0.99 -1.20 -5.18
CA GLY A 58 0.90 -1.73 -3.84
C GLY A 58 -0.04 -0.89 -2.99
N SER A 59 -1.32 -1.29 -2.90
CA SER A 59 -2.33 -0.50 -2.20
C SER A 59 -2.93 -1.27 -1.02
N GLY A 60 -3.15 -0.55 0.09
CA GLY A 60 -3.76 -1.08 1.31
C GLY A 60 -2.78 -1.77 2.26
N THR A 61 -3.32 -2.52 3.21
CA THR A 61 -2.52 -3.20 4.25
C THR A 61 -1.71 -4.35 3.66
N ILE A 62 -0.43 -4.43 4.00
CA ILE A 62 0.47 -5.51 3.56
C ILE A 62 0.12 -6.80 4.30
N GLN A 63 -0.21 -7.84 3.55
CA GLN A 63 -0.62 -9.15 4.07
C GLN A 63 -0.03 -10.28 3.22
N THR A 64 0.11 -11.45 3.83
CA THR A 64 0.49 -12.67 3.11
C THR A 64 -0.65 -13.12 2.21
N GLY A 65 -0.33 -13.63 1.02
CA GLY A 65 -1.29 -14.23 0.09
C GLY A 65 -1.38 -13.52 -1.25
N HIS A 66 -2.39 -13.91 -2.00
CA HIS A 66 -2.70 -13.38 -3.33
C HIS A 66 -3.89 -12.42 -3.35
N GLY A 67 -3.99 -11.64 -4.42
CA GLY A 67 -5.10 -10.76 -4.70
C GLY A 67 -4.82 -9.30 -4.31
N SER A 68 -5.79 -8.44 -4.62
CA SER A 68 -5.71 -6.99 -4.35
C SER A 68 -6.82 -6.49 -3.43
N MET A 69 -7.73 -7.38 -3.03
CA MET A 69 -8.89 -7.04 -2.21
C MET A 69 -9.11 -8.07 -1.11
N SER A 70 -9.43 -7.60 0.08
CA SER A 70 -9.87 -8.43 1.20
C SER A 70 -11.30 -8.96 0.98
N ARG A 71 -11.71 -9.92 1.80
CA ARG A 71 -13.10 -10.42 1.79
C ARG A 71 -14.15 -9.35 2.14
N THR A 72 -13.73 -8.25 2.74
CA THR A 72 -14.58 -7.10 3.07
C THR A 72 -14.53 -5.98 2.03
N GLY A 73 -13.85 -6.20 0.88
CA GLY A 73 -13.74 -5.21 -0.19
C GLY A 73 -12.74 -4.09 0.09
N GLN A 74 -11.86 -4.25 1.07
CA GLN A 74 -10.77 -3.28 1.32
C GLN A 74 -9.54 -3.63 0.48
N PRO A 75 -8.80 -2.64 -0.03
CA PRO A 75 -7.53 -2.88 -0.72
C PRO A 75 -6.54 -3.66 0.17
N VAL A 76 -5.85 -4.60 -0.44
CA VAL A 76 -4.79 -5.40 0.20
C VAL A 76 -3.56 -5.39 -0.68
N PHE A 77 -2.42 -5.10 -0.10
CA PHE A 77 -1.12 -5.28 -0.72
C PHE A 77 -0.62 -6.68 -0.38
N ALA A 78 -1.03 -7.64 -1.20
CA ALA A 78 -0.73 -9.06 -1.00
C ALA A 78 0.68 -9.39 -1.46
N SER A 79 1.48 -10.04 -0.59
CA SER A 79 2.91 -10.27 -0.85
C SER A 79 3.15 -11.19 -2.05
N GLU A 80 2.39 -12.26 -2.19
CA GLU A 80 2.59 -13.23 -3.28
C GLU A 80 2.29 -12.60 -4.64
N SER A 81 1.19 -11.84 -4.77
CA SER A 81 0.89 -11.12 -6.02
C SER A 81 1.91 -10.04 -6.35
N ALA A 82 2.46 -9.37 -5.33
CA ALA A 82 3.50 -8.36 -5.54
C ALA A 82 4.81 -9.00 -6.01
N ILE A 83 5.19 -10.13 -5.43
CA ILE A 83 6.39 -10.89 -5.80
C ILE A 83 6.29 -11.37 -7.24
N GLU A 84 5.16 -12.01 -7.61
CA GLU A 84 4.92 -12.46 -8.98
C GLU A 84 5.03 -11.30 -9.98
N ALA A 85 4.38 -10.16 -9.70
CA ALA A 85 4.45 -9.00 -10.58
C ALA A 85 5.87 -8.42 -10.72
N LEU A 86 6.67 -8.45 -9.65
CA LEU A 86 8.06 -8.00 -9.66
C LEU A 86 8.94 -8.97 -10.46
N GLU A 87 8.74 -10.27 -10.30
CA GLU A 87 9.47 -11.32 -11.02
C GLU A 87 9.15 -11.27 -12.52
N ASP A 88 7.88 -11.23 -12.89
CA ASP A 88 7.43 -11.12 -14.29
C ASP A 88 8.00 -9.86 -14.96
N ALA A 89 7.91 -8.70 -14.28
CA ALA A 89 8.46 -7.46 -14.81
C ALA A 89 9.98 -7.48 -14.91
N ALA A 90 10.67 -8.20 -14.03
CA ALA A 90 12.12 -8.32 -14.06
C ALA A 90 12.61 -9.25 -15.19
N GLU A 91 11.81 -10.25 -15.57
CA GLU A 91 12.16 -11.22 -16.63
C GLU A 91 11.78 -10.75 -18.04
N ASP A 92 10.79 -9.86 -18.18
CA ASP A 92 10.33 -9.40 -19.50
C ASP A 92 11.33 -8.43 -20.14
N ASP A 93 11.98 -8.85 -21.21
CA ASP A 93 12.98 -8.06 -21.95
C ASP A 93 12.43 -6.74 -22.54
N ALA A 94 11.11 -6.63 -22.76
CA ALA A 94 10.47 -5.41 -23.23
C ALA A 94 10.42 -4.32 -22.15
N ILE A 95 10.43 -4.70 -20.87
CA ILE A 95 10.39 -3.78 -19.73
C ILE A 95 11.79 -3.29 -19.42
N ARG A 96 11.97 -1.97 -19.36
CA ARG A 96 13.26 -1.31 -19.12
C ARG A 96 13.47 -0.87 -17.67
N ALA A 97 12.39 -0.62 -16.94
CA ALA A 97 12.42 -0.25 -15.53
C ALA A 97 11.07 -0.53 -14.88
N ILE A 98 11.04 -0.55 -13.56
CA ILE A 98 9.84 -0.81 -12.75
C ILE A 98 9.54 0.43 -11.90
N VAL A 99 8.30 0.87 -11.91
CA VAL A 99 7.77 1.86 -10.98
C VAL A 99 6.85 1.14 -10.00
N LEU A 100 7.25 1.12 -8.74
CA LEU A 100 6.43 0.58 -7.66
C LEU A 100 5.63 1.72 -7.02
N ARG A 101 4.35 1.81 -7.33
CA ARG A 101 3.44 2.81 -6.77
C ARG A 101 2.87 2.31 -5.46
N ILE A 102 3.18 2.99 -4.35
CA ILE A 102 2.84 2.57 -3.01
C ILE A 102 1.79 3.52 -2.42
N ASP A 103 0.67 2.92 -1.97
CA ASP A 103 -0.38 3.57 -1.19
C ASP A 103 -0.76 2.66 -0.01
N SER A 104 0.12 2.57 0.98
CA SER A 104 0.04 1.59 2.04
C SER A 104 0.45 2.17 3.40
N PRO A 105 -0.35 1.95 4.45
CA PRO A 105 0.04 2.28 5.83
C PRO A 105 1.08 1.30 6.40
N GLY A 106 1.46 0.27 5.64
CA GLY A 106 2.24 -0.86 6.11
C GLY A 106 1.39 -2.09 6.39
N GLY A 107 1.86 -2.97 7.25
CA GLY A 107 1.17 -4.22 7.58
C GLY A 107 2.06 -5.22 8.29
N GLY A 108 1.93 -6.50 7.95
CA GLY A 108 2.72 -7.57 8.55
C GLY A 108 4.21 -7.44 8.25
N ALA A 109 5.07 -7.64 9.25
CA ALA A 109 6.53 -7.59 9.08
C ALA A 109 7.00 -8.65 8.07
N PHE A 110 6.58 -9.90 8.26
CA PHE A 110 6.97 -11.01 7.39
C PHE A 110 6.62 -10.81 5.91
N PRO A 111 5.37 -10.48 5.51
CA PRO A 111 5.07 -10.20 4.10
C PRO A 111 5.78 -8.95 3.56
N SER A 112 6.07 -7.96 4.39
CA SER A 112 6.87 -6.81 3.99
C SER A 112 8.31 -7.20 3.67
N GLU A 113 8.92 -8.06 4.48
CA GLU A 113 10.25 -8.63 4.23
C GLU A 113 10.27 -9.46 2.94
N GLN A 114 9.25 -10.27 2.69
CA GLN A 114 9.17 -11.06 1.46
C GLN A 114 9.18 -10.15 0.21
N ILE A 115 8.36 -9.08 0.19
CA ILE A 115 8.34 -8.13 -0.91
C ILE A 115 9.68 -7.38 -1.02
N TRP A 116 10.27 -6.95 0.09
CA TRP A 116 11.56 -6.29 0.13
C TRP A 116 12.67 -7.15 -0.51
N GLN A 117 12.71 -8.44 -0.19
CA GLN A 117 13.65 -9.38 -0.81
C GLN A 117 13.40 -9.53 -2.32
N ALA A 118 12.14 -9.60 -2.76
CA ALA A 118 11.79 -9.65 -4.19
C ALA A 118 12.24 -8.38 -4.93
N ILE A 119 12.03 -7.20 -4.35
CA ILE A 119 12.53 -5.92 -4.91
C ILE A 119 14.05 -5.98 -5.07
N ARG A 120 14.77 -6.43 -4.05
CA ARG A 120 16.22 -6.57 -4.11
C ARG A 120 16.71 -7.53 -5.21
N GLN A 121 15.96 -8.60 -5.48
CA GLN A 121 16.31 -9.51 -6.57
C GLN A 121 16.00 -8.89 -7.95
N ALA A 122 14.80 -8.31 -8.12
CA ALA A 122 14.39 -7.65 -9.35
C ALA A 122 15.32 -6.46 -9.71
N ARG A 123 15.76 -5.70 -8.69
CA ARG A 123 16.70 -4.58 -8.83
C ARG A 123 18.06 -4.97 -9.42
N LYS A 124 18.49 -6.22 -9.28
CA LYS A 124 19.73 -6.71 -9.92
C LYS A 124 19.61 -6.76 -11.45
N LYS A 125 18.39 -6.81 -11.97
CA LYS A 125 18.09 -6.94 -13.40
C LYS A 125 17.62 -5.62 -14.00
N LYS A 126 16.80 -4.85 -13.27
CA LYS A 126 16.16 -3.62 -13.76
C LYS A 126 16.12 -2.54 -12.70
N PRO A 127 16.27 -1.27 -13.06
CA PRO A 127 16.09 -0.18 -12.11
C PRO A 127 14.65 -0.15 -11.58
N ILE A 128 14.50 0.09 -10.27
CA ILE A 128 13.22 0.16 -9.59
C ILE A 128 13.10 1.48 -8.85
N VAL A 129 12.03 2.22 -9.09
CA VAL A 129 11.71 3.46 -8.39
C VAL A 129 10.42 3.29 -7.60
N ALA A 130 10.45 3.60 -6.31
CA ALA A 130 9.24 3.73 -5.51
C ALA A 130 8.61 5.10 -5.71
N SER A 131 7.32 5.13 -6.00
CA SER A 131 6.50 6.34 -6.09
C SER A 131 5.42 6.29 -5.03
N PHE A 132 5.49 7.18 -4.05
CA PHE A 132 4.55 7.24 -2.95
C PHE A 132 3.26 7.97 -3.35
N SER A 133 2.13 7.45 -2.89
CA SER A 133 0.82 8.09 -2.97
C SER A 133 0.54 8.86 -1.67
N ASP A 134 -0.67 8.74 -1.14
CA ASP A 134 -1.06 9.40 0.10
C ASP A 134 -0.35 8.78 1.31
N TYR A 135 -0.16 7.46 1.29
CA TYR A 135 0.49 6.70 2.34
C TYR A 135 1.65 5.85 1.81
N ALA A 136 2.78 5.90 2.50
CA ALA A 136 3.86 4.93 2.37
C ALA A 136 4.59 4.83 3.70
N ALA A 137 3.99 4.14 4.67
CA ALA A 137 4.45 4.12 6.05
C ALA A 137 4.74 2.69 6.54
N SER A 138 5.56 2.57 7.60
CA SER A 138 5.93 1.28 8.21
C SER A 138 6.41 0.29 7.15
N GLY A 139 5.79 -0.89 7.01
CA GLY A 139 6.12 -1.85 5.96
C GLY A 139 6.14 -1.26 4.55
N GLY A 140 5.25 -0.28 4.23
CA GLY A 140 5.26 0.42 2.94
C GLY A 140 6.52 1.26 2.70
N TYR A 141 7.04 1.91 3.74
CA TYR A 141 8.34 2.57 3.68
C TYR A 141 9.49 1.56 3.66
N TYR A 142 9.38 0.50 4.47
CA TYR A 142 10.40 -0.54 4.57
C TYR A 142 10.70 -1.17 3.21
N LEU A 143 9.69 -1.66 2.50
CA LEU A 143 9.90 -2.25 1.19
C LEU A 143 10.45 -1.25 0.15
N ALA A 144 10.07 0.03 0.23
CA ALA A 144 10.59 1.07 -0.65
C ALA A 144 12.10 1.32 -0.44
N SER A 145 12.63 1.05 0.76
CA SER A 145 14.07 1.18 1.05
C SER A 145 14.94 0.26 0.18
N ALA A 146 14.37 -0.80 -0.40
CA ALA A 146 15.07 -1.69 -1.31
C ALA A 146 15.18 -1.15 -2.75
N THR A 147 14.46 -0.10 -3.11
CA THR A 147 14.45 0.48 -4.46
C THR A 147 15.67 1.38 -4.72
N ASP A 148 15.88 1.79 -5.99
CA ASP A 148 16.99 2.67 -6.37
C ASP A 148 16.74 4.12 -5.98
N ALA A 149 15.47 4.55 -5.99
CA ALA A 149 15.07 5.89 -5.62
C ALA A 149 13.63 5.89 -5.08
N ILE A 150 13.34 6.85 -4.22
CA ILE A 150 12.02 7.10 -3.67
C ILE A 150 11.58 8.49 -4.08
N VAL A 151 10.37 8.58 -4.64
CA VAL A 151 9.71 9.83 -5.01
C VAL A 151 8.44 9.97 -4.17
N ALA A 152 8.34 11.05 -3.42
CA ALA A 152 7.19 11.35 -2.57
C ALA A 152 6.62 12.73 -2.89
N GLN A 153 5.32 12.92 -2.68
CA GLN A 153 4.68 14.22 -2.74
C GLN A 153 4.80 14.94 -1.38
N PRO A 154 4.74 16.28 -1.35
CA PRO A 154 4.80 17.02 -0.08
C PRO A 154 3.72 16.64 0.93
N GLY A 155 2.57 16.14 0.47
CA GLY A 155 1.46 15.69 1.30
C GLY A 155 1.49 14.20 1.68
N THR A 156 2.47 13.43 1.21
CA THR A 156 2.57 12.00 1.51
C THR A 156 2.83 11.78 3.01
N LEU A 157 2.01 10.96 3.64
CA LEU A 157 2.27 10.46 4.98
C LEU A 157 3.20 9.25 4.92
N THR A 158 4.40 9.41 5.46
CA THR A 158 5.47 8.39 5.37
C THR A 158 6.25 8.24 6.67
N GLY A 159 7.23 7.37 6.69
CA GLY A 159 8.02 7.07 7.88
C GLY A 159 7.39 5.94 8.69
N SER A 160 7.07 6.16 9.98
CA SER A 160 6.61 5.11 10.90
C SER A 160 7.55 3.89 10.89
N ILE A 161 8.86 4.18 10.97
CA ILE A 161 9.93 3.17 10.94
C ILE A 161 9.95 2.44 12.28
N GLY A 162 9.59 1.17 12.27
CA GLY A 162 9.57 0.32 13.44
C GLY A 162 8.35 -0.59 13.48
N VAL A 163 8.29 -1.42 14.52
CA VAL A 163 7.21 -2.36 14.78
C VAL A 163 6.59 -2.11 16.14
N PHE A 164 5.35 -2.50 16.30
CA PHE A 164 4.69 -2.52 17.59
C PHE A 164 3.79 -3.75 17.70
N ALA A 165 3.62 -4.26 18.92
CA ALA A 165 2.68 -5.31 19.23
C ALA A 165 1.60 -4.76 20.17
N VAL A 166 0.33 -5.03 19.86
CA VAL A 166 -0.81 -4.69 20.72
C VAL A 166 -1.56 -5.95 21.09
N ARG A 167 -1.68 -6.18 22.38
CA ARG A 167 -2.44 -7.30 22.91
C ARG A 167 -3.48 -6.78 23.91
N PRO A 168 -4.78 -6.78 23.54
CA PRO A 168 -5.82 -6.46 24.51
C PRO A 168 -5.92 -7.58 25.56
N SER A 169 -6.10 -7.22 26.84
CA SER A 169 -6.44 -8.13 27.91
C SER A 169 -7.88 -7.90 28.36
N LEU A 170 -8.69 -8.93 28.36
CA LEU A 170 -10.06 -8.92 28.83
C LEU A 170 -10.20 -9.45 30.27
N HIS A 171 -9.09 -9.72 30.96
CA HIS A 171 -9.07 -10.29 32.30
C HIS A 171 -9.92 -9.50 33.29
N GLY A 172 -9.69 -8.21 33.43
CA GLY A 172 -10.44 -7.36 34.36
C GLY A 172 -11.93 -7.21 34.00
N LEU A 173 -12.31 -7.38 32.73
CA LEU A 173 -13.72 -7.42 32.33
C LEU A 173 -14.40 -8.71 32.82
N PHE A 174 -13.73 -9.86 32.66
CA PHE A 174 -14.26 -11.14 33.08
C PHE A 174 -14.37 -11.25 34.60
N GLU A 175 -13.40 -10.74 35.36
CA GLU A 175 -13.47 -10.64 36.82
C GLU A 175 -14.73 -9.90 37.28
N ARG A 176 -15.06 -8.76 36.65
CA ARG A 176 -16.28 -7.98 36.98
C ARG A 176 -17.57 -8.74 36.75
N PHE A 177 -17.57 -9.71 35.83
CA PHE A 177 -18.71 -10.59 35.57
C PHE A 177 -18.66 -11.92 36.31
N GLY A 178 -17.67 -12.12 37.17
CA GLY A 178 -17.49 -13.37 37.92
C GLY A 178 -17.13 -14.57 37.04
N VAL A 179 -16.59 -14.32 35.86
CA VAL A 179 -16.14 -15.37 34.93
C VAL A 179 -14.68 -15.69 35.21
N ASN A 180 -14.44 -16.91 35.69
CA ASN A 180 -13.09 -17.44 35.90
C ASN A 180 -12.66 -18.24 34.67
N ILE A 181 -11.49 -17.94 34.16
CA ILE A 181 -10.90 -18.64 33.00
C ILE A 181 -9.66 -19.36 33.48
N ALA A 182 -9.61 -20.68 33.23
CA ALA A 182 -8.45 -21.49 33.43
C ALA A 182 -7.80 -21.81 32.07
N THR A 183 -6.52 -21.52 31.94
CA THR A 183 -5.72 -21.90 30.76
C THR A 183 -4.93 -23.16 31.05
N LEU A 184 -4.81 -24.03 30.04
CA LEU A 184 -4.00 -25.20 30.06
C LEU A 184 -2.88 -25.07 29.04
N ASP A 185 -1.76 -24.56 29.46
CA ASP A 185 -0.63 -24.28 28.58
C ASP A 185 0.36 -25.47 28.60
N ARG A 186 0.86 -25.85 27.43
CA ARG A 186 1.82 -26.94 27.26
C ARG A 186 3.19 -26.48 26.79
N ALA A 187 3.31 -25.21 26.42
CA ALA A 187 4.57 -24.65 25.93
C ALA A 187 4.83 -23.29 26.59
N PRO A 188 6.10 -22.89 26.74
CA PRO A 188 6.45 -21.55 27.17
C PRO A 188 5.75 -20.49 26.25
N HIS A 189 5.32 -19.41 26.87
CA HIS A 189 4.70 -18.26 26.16
C HIS A 189 3.41 -18.57 25.39
N ALA A 190 2.75 -19.72 25.63
CA ALA A 190 1.52 -20.12 24.93
C ALA A 190 0.37 -19.13 25.13
N GLU A 191 0.37 -18.37 26.22
CA GLU A 191 -0.61 -17.35 26.55
C GLU A 191 -0.57 -16.13 25.60
N ILE A 192 0.46 -15.96 24.77
CA ILE A 192 0.62 -14.78 23.91
C ILE A 192 -0.58 -14.60 22.96
N ASN A 193 -1.16 -15.69 22.48
CA ASN A 193 -2.30 -15.69 21.55
C ASN A 193 -3.66 -15.67 22.25
N LEU A 194 -3.68 -15.69 23.58
CA LEU A 194 -4.91 -15.71 24.36
C LEU A 194 -5.23 -14.29 24.85
N MET A 195 -6.43 -13.78 24.56
CA MET A 195 -6.85 -12.44 25.02
C MET A 195 -7.22 -12.40 26.53
N MET A 196 -7.20 -13.52 27.22
CA MET A 196 -7.80 -13.65 28.53
C MET A 196 -6.82 -13.48 29.70
N PRO A 197 -5.69 -14.19 29.79
CA PRO A 197 -4.76 -13.99 30.89
C PRO A 197 -3.93 -12.72 30.72
N GLU A 198 -3.46 -12.18 31.81
CA GLU A 198 -2.34 -11.25 31.75
C GLU A 198 -1.08 -12.01 31.30
N LEU A 199 -0.19 -11.32 30.60
CA LEU A 199 1.09 -11.89 30.26
C LEU A 199 1.94 -12.06 31.51
N SER A 200 2.59 -13.21 31.65
CA SER A 200 3.64 -13.37 32.62
C SER A 200 4.79 -12.38 32.34
N PRO A 201 5.57 -11.98 33.36
CA PRO A 201 6.73 -11.11 33.15
C PRO A 201 7.70 -11.68 32.10
N ASP A 202 7.96 -12.99 32.16
CA ASP A 202 8.84 -13.70 31.24
C ASP A 202 8.35 -13.64 29.79
N THR A 203 7.05 -13.84 29.56
CA THR A 203 6.47 -13.72 28.22
C THR A 203 6.45 -12.28 27.72
N ARG A 204 6.29 -11.32 28.60
CA ARG A 204 6.36 -9.89 28.25
C ARG A 204 7.80 -9.53 27.82
N ASP A 205 8.80 -9.97 28.58
CA ASP A 205 10.20 -9.70 28.26
C ASP A 205 10.61 -10.37 26.94
N TRP A 206 10.14 -11.60 26.73
CA TRP A 206 10.35 -12.30 25.46
C TRP A 206 9.71 -11.56 24.27
N LEU A 207 8.45 -11.09 24.41
CA LEU A 207 7.77 -10.34 23.36
C LEU A 207 8.45 -8.99 23.09
N GLN A 208 8.94 -8.32 24.15
CA GLN A 208 9.69 -7.08 23.99
C GLN A 208 10.99 -7.31 23.21
N ALA A 209 11.72 -8.37 23.52
CA ALA A 209 12.93 -8.73 22.80
C ALA A 209 12.65 -9.03 21.31
N ASP A 210 11.54 -9.71 21.00
CA ASP A 210 11.11 -9.98 19.62
C ASP A 210 10.79 -8.70 18.85
N VAL A 211 10.15 -7.72 19.51
CA VAL A 211 9.88 -6.40 18.94
C VAL A 211 11.16 -5.60 18.73
N ASP A 212 12.12 -5.69 19.66
CA ASP A 212 13.37 -4.95 19.59
C ASP A 212 14.33 -5.53 18.52
N ASP A 213 14.19 -6.81 18.17
CA ASP A 213 15.01 -7.51 17.17
C ASP A 213 14.49 -7.34 15.73
N THR A 214 13.25 -6.85 15.55
CA THR A 214 12.62 -6.65 14.25
C THR A 214 12.85 -5.24 13.71
#